data_f446c051f968f3c04728c9e360c34a5e
#
_entry.id   f446c051f968f3c04728c9e360c34a5e
#
_cell.length_a   1.000
_cell.length_b   1.000
_cell.length_c   1.000
_cell.angle_alpha   90.00
_cell.angle_beta   90.00
_cell.angle_gamma   90.00
#
_symmetry.space_group_name_H-M   'P 1'
#
loop_
_entity.id
_entity.type
_entity.pdbx_description
1 polymer ?
#
loop_
_entity_poly.entity_id
_entity_poly.type
_entity_poly.pdbx_seq_one_letter_code
_entity_poly.pdbx_strand_id
1 'polypeptide(L)'
;MAVTDIGAALLRTIDPETAHGLAIRALQLAPLPPARADDPILATTVAGLHLPNPVGLAAGLDKNGEALHGLSRLGFGFVECGSVTPLAQPGNPKPRLFRLSEDRAIINRMGFNNAGLEAFAGRLAARPRKAVIGANLGANKDTEDKAADYVAGLIRLKGLADYVTVNVSSPNTPGLRALQGRAALDDLLGRLAEARGTDPTPVFLKIAPDLTPAEIGLIVEASLDHRIDALIVSNTTLDRPDSLRSRDRAEAGGLSGAPLKARSGSALRAA
;
A
#
# COMPACT_ATOMS: atom_id res chain seq x y z
N MET A 1 -6.84 -1.16 30.70
CA MET A 1 -6.20 -1.55 29.42
C MET A 1 -7.06 -2.62 28.79
N ALA A 2 -7.45 -2.44 27.52
CA ALA A 2 -8.13 -3.49 26.79
C ALA A 2 -7.18 -4.68 26.54
N VAL A 3 -7.70 -5.89 26.38
CA VAL A 3 -6.89 -7.09 26.06
C VAL A 3 -6.03 -6.86 24.80
N THR A 4 -6.55 -6.08 23.85
CA THR A 4 -5.83 -5.63 22.66
C THR A 4 -4.59 -4.79 22.94
N ASP A 5 -4.61 -3.96 24.00
CA ASP A 5 -3.47 -3.12 24.37
C ASP A 5 -2.32 -3.96 24.94
N ILE A 6 -2.66 -4.99 25.72
CA ILE A 6 -1.69 -5.93 26.29
C ILE A 6 -1.04 -6.74 25.15
N GLY A 7 -1.84 -7.27 24.22
CA GLY A 7 -1.33 -7.99 23.05
C GLY A 7 -0.40 -7.12 22.19
N ALA A 8 -0.79 -5.88 21.93
CA ALA A 8 0.04 -4.93 21.19
C ALA A 8 1.34 -4.57 21.93
N ALA A 9 1.29 -4.45 23.28
CA ALA A 9 2.49 -4.21 24.09
C ALA A 9 3.47 -5.38 24.00
N LEU A 10 2.99 -6.62 24.11
CA LEU A 10 3.81 -7.84 23.97
C LEU A 10 4.43 -7.94 22.58
N LEU A 11 3.66 -7.70 21.51
CA LEU A 11 4.19 -7.72 20.13
C LEU A 11 5.29 -6.66 19.90
N ARG A 12 5.32 -5.58 20.67
CA ARG A 12 6.38 -4.56 20.57
C ARG A 12 7.71 -4.99 21.18
N THR A 13 7.75 -6.01 22.03
CA THR A 13 8.99 -6.50 22.69
C THR A 13 9.78 -7.49 21.85
N ILE A 14 9.20 -8.04 20.79
CA ILE A 14 9.82 -9.01 19.91
C ILE A 14 10.22 -8.40 18.57
N ASP A 15 11.00 -9.14 17.77
CA ASP A 15 11.40 -8.74 16.43
C ASP A 15 10.20 -8.23 15.60
N PRO A 16 10.32 -7.08 14.92
CA PRO A 16 9.20 -6.45 14.23
C PRO A 16 8.56 -7.30 13.15
N GLU A 17 9.33 -8.05 12.37
CA GLU A 17 8.81 -8.89 11.29
C GLU A 17 8.15 -10.16 11.82
N THR A 18 8.71 -10.72 12.90
CA THR A 18 8.08 -11.82 13.65
C THR A 18 6.74 -11.39 14.25
N ALA A 19 6.69 -10.22 14.88
CA ALA A 19 5.46 -9.65 15.42
C ALA A 19 4.39 -9.44 14.34
N HIS A 20 4.80 -8.96 13.17
CA HIS A 20 3.93 -8.81 12.00
C HIS A 20 3.34 -10.15 11.57
N GLY A 21 4.16 -11.19 11.42
CA GLY A 21 3.70 -12.54 11.06
C GLY A 21 2.71 -13.11 12.06
N LEU A 22 2.95 -12.91 13.38
CA LEU A 22 2.03 -13.33 14.43
C LEU A 22 0.70 -12.57 14.38
N ALA A 23 0.72 -11.25 14.11
CA ALA A 23 -0.47 -10.45 13.96
C ALA A 23 -1.34 -10.91 12.78
N ILE A 24 -0.73 -11.19 11.61
CA ILE A 24 -1.44 -11.75 10.46
C ILE A 24 -2.08 -13.10 10.79
N ARG A 25 -1.35 -14.01 11.43
CA ARG A 25 -1.91 -15.31 11.86
C ARG A 25 -3.05 -15.15 12.86
N ALA A 26 -2.93 -14.24 13.80
CA ALA A 26 -4.01 -13.95 14.75
C ALA A 26 -5.26 -13.45 14.02
N LEU A 27 -5.12 -12.55 13.04
CA LEU A 27 -6.23 -12.05 12.22
C LEU A 27 -6.87 -13.12 11.32
N GLN A 28 -6.09 -14.11 10.89
CA GLN A 28 -6.62 -15.26 10.14
C GLN A 28 -7.51 -16.17 11.01
N LEU A 29 -7.10 -16.38 12.27
CA LEU A 29 -7.67 -17.41 13.14
C LEU A 29 -8.69 -16.85 14.15
N ALA A 30 -8.59 -15.57 14.50
CA ALA A 30 -9.43 -14.98 15.53
C ALA A 30 -10.90 -14.91 15.07
N PRO A 31 -11.85 -15.40 15.87
CA PRO A 31 -13.27 -15.29 15.61
C PRO A 31 -13.75 -13.87 15.94
N LEU A 32 -13.25 -12.86 15.20
CA LEU A 32 -13.61 -11.48 15.44
C LEU A 32 -15.12 -11.26 15.14
N PRO A 33 -15.85 -10.58 16.02
CA PRO A 33 -17.22 -10.17 15.72
C PRO A 33 -17.21 -9.17 14.55
N PRO A 34 -18.34 -9.01 13.85
CA PRO A 34 -18.49 -7.92 12.87
C PRO A 34 -18.19 -6.58 13.53
N ALA A 35 -17.55 -5.68 12.79
CA ALA A 35 -17.39 -4.29 13.22
C ALA A 35 -18.78 -3.67 13.52
N ARG A 36 -18.82 -2.74 14.48
CA ARG A 36 -20.02 -1.92 14.71
C ARG A 36 -20.29 -1.09 13.47
N ALA A 37 -21.55 -0.84 13.17
CA ALA A 37 -21.93 0.09 12.13
C ALA A 37 -21.38 1.49 12.46
N ASP A 38 -20.82 2.16 11.47
CA ASP A 38 -20.39 3.54 11.57
C ASP A 38 -21.58 4.50 11.59
N ASP A 39 -21.39 5.71 12.13
CA ASP A 39 -22.36 6.79 11.95
C ASP A 39 -22.46 7.13 10.46
N PRO A 40 -23.67 7.19 9.87
CA PRO A 40 -23.87 7.51 8.45
C PRO A 40 -23.21 8.82 7.99
N ILE A 41 -22.95 9.76 8.90
CA ILE A 41 -22.25 11.01 8.60
C ILE A 41 -20.79 10.78 8.12
N LEU A 42 -20.19 9.64 8.47
CA LEU A 42 -18.84 9.26 8.06
C LEU A 42 -18.78 8.65 6.67
N ALA A 43 -19.95 8.28 6.10
CA ALA A 43 -19.98 7.67 4.78
C ALA A 43 -19.48 8.65 3.71
N THR A 44 -18.67 8.14 2.80
CA THR A 44 -18.10 8.93 1.70
C THR A 44 -18.02 8.09 0.42
N THR A 45 -17.84 8.77 -0.70
CA THR A 45 -17.65 8.11 -2.00
C THR A 45 -16.36 8.61 -2.65
N VAL A 46 -15.50 7.68 -3.07
CA VAL A 46 -14.25 7.98 -3.78
C VAL A 46 -14.19 7.11 -5.04
N ALA A 47 -14.03 7.73 -6.20
CA ALA A 47 -13.94 7.03 -7.50
C ALA A 47 -15.08 5.99 -7.71
N GLY A 48 -16.31 6.33 -7.31
CA GLY A 48 -17.47 5.43 -7.37
C GLY A 48 -17.56 4.38 -6.27
N LEU A 49 -16.56 4.25 -5.40
CA LEU A 49 -16.57 3.33 -4.26
C LEU A 49 -17.28 3.97 -3.06
N HIS A 50 -18.31 3.32 -2.56
CA HIS A 50 -19.03 3.74 -1.35
C HIS A 50 -18.31 3.19 -0.11
N LEU A 51 -17.79 4.10 0.72
CA LEU A 51 -17.03 3.77 1.92
C LEU A 51 -17.88 4.11 3.16
N PRO A 52 -18.05 3.20 4.13
CA PRO A 52 -18.82 3.47 5.36
C PRO A 52 -18.15 4.53 6.24
N ASN A 53 -16.83 4.68 6.14
CA ASN A 53 -16.04 5.74 6.78
C ASN A 53 -14.77 6.02 5.97
N PRO A 54 -14.10 7.19 6.16
CA PRO A 54 -12.93 7.57 5.37
C PRO A 54 -11.60 6.94 5.84
N VAL A 55 -11.61 6.09 6.87
CA VAL A 55 -10.40 5.49 7.43
C VAL A 55 -10.12 4.15 6.78
N GLY A 56 -9.04 4.04 6.02
CA GLY A 56 -8.62 2.82 5.36
C GLY A 56 -7.33 2.23 5.90
N LEU A 57 -7.16 0.93 5.72
CA LEU A 57 -5.88 0.26 5.96
C LEU A 57 -5.05 0.29 4.68
N ALA A 58 -3.86 0.88 4.74
CA ALA A 58 -2.93 0.93 3.62
C ALA A 58 -2.26 -0.43 3.34
N ALA A 59 -1.84 -0.62 2.08
CA ALA A 59 -1.05 -1.77 1.67
C ALA A 59 0.24 -1.94 2.48
N GLY A 60 0.68 -3.19 2.61
CA GLY A 60 1.93 -3.55 3.28
C GLY A 60 1.75 -4.31 4.60
N LEU A 61 0.59 -4.22 5.26
CA LEU A 61 0.29 -5.08 6.40
C LEU A 61 -0.04 -6.49 5.93
N ASP A 62 -1.05 -6.66 5.10
CA ASP A 62 -1.38 -7.96 4.48
C ASP A 62 -0.89 -7.99 3.04
N LYS A 63 0.36 -8.43 2.85
CA LYS A 63 1.00 -8.41 1.53
C LYS A 63 0.47 -9.47 0.58
N ASN A 64 -0.11 -10.51 1.12
CA ASN A 64 -0.53 -11.69 0.37
C ASN A 64 -2.06 -11.88 0.32
N GLY A 65 -2.84 -11.00 0.95
CA GLY A 65 -4.29 -11.19 1.08
C GLY A 65 -4.66 -12.37 1.99
N GLU A 66 -3.88 -12.62 3.04
CA GLU A 66 -4.03 -13.77 3.92
C GLU A 66 -5.06 -13.57 5.03
N ALA A 67 -5.28 -12.32 5.45
CA ALA A 67 -6.12 -11.97 6.61
C ALA A 67 -7.34 -11.11 6.26
N LEU A 68 -7.81 -11.13 5.01
CA LEU A 68 -8.87 -10.25 4.51
C LEU A 68 -10.14 -10.32 5.33
N HIS A 69 -10.56 -11.52 5.78
CA HIS A 69 -11.73 -11.70 6.64
C HIS A 69 -11.57 -11.07 8.02
N GLY A 70 -10.41 -11.22 8.65
CA GLY A 70 -10.12 -10.58 9.94
C GLY A 70 -10.05 -9.06 9.81
N LEU A 71 -9.33 -8.58 8.81
CA LEU A 71 -9.14 -7.15 8.56
C LEU A 71 -10.47 -6.43 8.26
N SER A 72 -11.38 -7.05 7.49
CA SER A 72 -12.70 -6.49 7.20
C SER A 72 -13.61 -6.33 8.43
N ARG A 73 -13.24 -6.93 9.55
CA ARG A 73 -13.98 -6.86 10.83
C ARG A 73 -13.41 -5.86 11.83
N LEU A 74 -12.32 -5.16 11.46
CA LEU A 74 -11.69 -4.17 12.33
C LEU A 74 -12.31 -2.76 12.25
N GLY A 75 -13.30 -2.54 11.38
CA GLY A 75 -13.99 -1.26 11.26
C GLY A 75 -13.34 -0.29 10.27
N PHE A 76 -12.41 -0.73 9.42
CA PHE A 76 -11.93 0.08 8.32
C PHE A 76 -13.01 0.25 7.24
N GLY A 77 -13.12 1.44 6.68
CA GLY A 77 -13.99 1.72 5.54
C GLY A 77 -13.54 0.99 4.28
N PHE A 78 -12.23 0.75 4.15
CA PHE A 78 -11.62 -0.06 3.10
C PHE A 78 -10.29 -0.66 3.56
N VAL A 79 -9.86 -1.73 2.90
CA VAL A 79 -8.59 -2.41 3.18
C VAL A 79 -7.81 -2.56 1.88
N GLU A 80 -6.58 -2.06 1.82
CA GLU A 80 -5.66 -2.30 0.72
C GLU A 80 -4.65 -3.37 1.10
N CYS A 81 -4.55 -4.44 0.31
CA CYS A 81 -3.58 -5.52 0.47
C CYS A 81 -2.56 -5.55 -0.68
N GLY A 82 -1.43 -6.20 -0.48
CA GLY A 82 -0.28 -6.16 -1.39
C GLY A 82 0.88 -5.38 -0.73
N SER A 83 1.91 -4.94 -1.44
CA SER A 83 2.09 -4.91 -2.92
C SER A 83 2.49 -6.29 -3.44
N VAL A 84 1.74 -6.79 -4.39
CA VAL A 84 2.00 -8.07 -5.04
C VAL A 84 2.73 -7.85 -6.37
N THR A 85 3.60 -8.79 -6.73
CA THR A 85 4.33 -8.82 -8.00
C THR A 85 3.94 -10.06 -8.82
N PRO A 86 4.10 -10.08 -10.15
CA PRO A 86 3.76 -11.24 -10.97
C PRO A 86 4.37 -12.54 -10.44
N LEU A 87 5.66 -12.55 -10.18
CA LEU A 87 6.37 -13.68 -9.59
C LEU A 87 6.52 -13.49 -8.07
N ALA A 88 6.47 -14.58 -7.32
CA ALA A 88 6.84 -14.58 -5.90
C ALA A 88 8.28 -14.11 -5.72
N GLN A 89 8.53 -13.31 -4.68
CA GLN A 89 9.90 -12.91 -4.35
C GLN A 89 10.09 -12.74 -2.85
N PRO A 90 11.30 -13.05 -2.32
CA PRO A 90 11.59 -13.01 -0.88
C PRO A 90 11.71 -11.59 -0.33
N GLY A 91 11.87 -10.60 -1.20
CA GLY A 91 12.22 -9.23 -0.83
C GLY A 91 13.69 -9.06 -0.45
N ASN A 92 14.00 -7.96 0.24
CA ASN A 92 15.37 -7.64 0.65
C ASN A 92 15.83 -8.49 1.85
N PRO A 93 17.16 -8.65 2.07
CA PRO A 93 17.71 -9.35 3.24
C PRO A 93 17.23 -8.76 4.57
N LYS A 94 17.12 -9.61 5.58
CA LYS A 94 16.85 -9.21 6.96
C LYS A 94 18.14 -8.78 7.69
N PRO A 95 18.04 -7.87 8.72
CA PRO A 95 16.86 -7.17 9.18
C PRO A 95 16.42 -6.07 8.21
N ARG A 96 15.11 -5.90 8.06
CA ARG A 96 14.50 -4.99 7.07
C ARG A 96 13.30 -4.19 7.58
N LEU A 97 13.04 -4.25 8.89
CA LEU A 97 11.97 -3.52 9.55
C LEU A 97 12.47 -3.04 10.92
N PHE A 98 12.47 -1.72 11.14
CA PHE A 98 13.04 -1.08 12.32
C PHE A 98 12.03 -0.17 12.99
N ARG A 99 11.82 -0.36 14.29
CA ARG A 99 10.95 0.52 15.09
C ARG A 99 11.74 1.68 15.66
N LEU A 100 11.33 2.88 15.34
CA LEU A 100 11.86 4.11 15.91
C LEU A 100 10.88 4.60 16.98
N SER A 101 10.86 3.92 18.13
CA SER A 101 9.83 4.14 19.16
C SER A 101 9.85 5.54 19.74
N GLU A 102 11.03 6.12 19.97
CA GLU A 102 11.20 7.49 20.45
C GLU A 102 10.63 8.53 19.48
N ASP A 103 10.63 8.20 18.19
CA ASP A 103 10.17 9.07 17.09
C ASP A 103 8.76 8.75 16.64
N ARG A 104 8.11 7.74 17.24
CA ARG A 104 6.81 7.19 16.78
C ARG A 104 6.83 6.89 15.28
N ALA A 105 7.87 6.19 14.86
CA ALA A 105 8.18 5.96 13.45
C ALA A 105 8.64 4.52 13.18
N ILE A 106 8.68 4.18 11.90
CA ILE A 106 9.19 2.91 11.40
C ILE A 106 10.03 3.18 10.17
N ILE A 107 11.17 2.50 10.05
CA ILE A 107 11.92 2.37 8.80
C ILE A 107 11.72 0.95 8.26
N ASN A 108 11.41 0.82 6.97
CA ASN A 108 11.33 -0.46 6.29
C ASN A 108 12.10 -0.46 4.97
N ARG A 109 12.68 -1.63 4.65
CA ARG A 109 13.28 -1.94 3.34
C ARG A 109 12.82 -3.31 2.86
N MET A 110 11.50 -3.55 2.89
CA MET A 110 10.90 -4.87 2.65
C MET A 110 11.17 -5.42 1.25
N GLY A 111 11.11 -4.57 0.19
CA GLY A 111 11.42 -4.98 -1.19
C GLY A 111 10.36 -5.87 -1.82
N PHE A 112 9.08 -5.59 -1.56
CA PHE A 112 7.93 -6.32 -2.11
C PHE A 112 7.98 -7.84 -1.90
N ASN A 113 8.31 -8.29 -0.68
CA ASN A 113 8.22 -9.70 -0.35
C ASN A 113 6.76 -10.18 -0.42
N ASN A 114 6.50 -11.15 -1.29
CA ASN A 114 5.15 -11.68 -1.52
C ASN A 114 5.18 -13.08 -2.17
N ALA A 115 4.04 -13.76 -2.15
CA ALA A 115 3.86 -15.12 -2.66
C ALA A 115 3.50 -15.20 -4.16
N GLY A 116 3.52 -14.05 -4.87
CA GLY A 116 3.18 -13.97 -6.29
C GLY A 116 1.70 -13.75 -6.58
N LEU A 117 1.44 -13.29 -7.81
CA LEU A 117 0.14 -12.83 -8.26
C LEU A 117 -0.93 -13.93 -8.25
N GLU A 118 -0.60 -15.15 -8.63
CA GLU A 118 -1.58 -16.25 -8.66
C GLU A 118 -2.08 -16.64 -7.28
N ALA A 119 -1.18 -16.75 -6.29
CA ALA A 119 -1.56 -17.04 -4.91
C ALA A 119 -2.42 -15.90 -4.33
N PHE A 120 -2.08 -14.66 -4.65
CA PHE A 120 -2.83 -13.47 -4.23
C PHE A 120 -4.22 -13.42 -4.87
N ALA A 121 -4.34 -13.66 -6.17
CA ALA A 121 -5.60 -13.68 -6.90
C ALA A 121 -6.56 -14.76 -6.35
N GLY A 122 -6.04 -15.95 -6.04
CA GLY A 122 -6.82 -17.01 -5.42
C GLY A 122 -7.43 -16.60 -4.07
N ARG A 123 -6.69 -15.88 -3.23
CA ARG A 123 -7.18 -15.36 -1.95
C ARG A 123 -8.20 -14.22 -2.13
N LEU A 124 -7.96 -13.33 -3.09
CA LEU A 124 -8.92 -12.27 -3.42
C LEU A 124 -10.25 -12.83 -3.95
N ALA A 125 -10.23 -13.91 -4.69
CA ALA A 125 -11.46 -14.58 -5.16
C ALA A 125 -12.35 -15.03 -3.99
N ALA A 126 -11.75 -15.39 -2.86
CA ALA A 126 -12.44 -15.82 -1.62
C ALA A 126 -12.70 -14.67 -0.62
N ARG A 127 -12.47 -13.40 -1.01
CA ARG A 127 -12.61 -12.24 -0.13
C ARG A 127 -14.04 -11.99 0.37
N PRO A 128 -14.25 -11.33 1.52
CA PRO A 128 -15.57 -10.93 1.97
C PRO A 128 -16.16 -9.86 1.02
N ARG A 129 -17.33 -10.15 0.45
CA ARG A 129 -17.97 -9.31 -0.58
C ARG A 129 -18.56 -7.99 -0.06
N LYS A 130 -18.76 -7.86 1.25
CA LYS A 130 -19.29 -6.63 1.87
C LYS A 130 -18.24 -5.59 2.22
N ALA A 131 -16.97 -5.96 2.21
CA ALA A 131 -15.87 -5.05 2.48
C ALA A 131 -15.28 -4.51 1.16
N VAL A 132 -14.92 -3.25 1.13
CA VAL A 132 -14.15 -2.67 0.01
C VAL A 132 -12.69 -3.07 0.16
N ILE A 133 -12.19 -3.86 -0.80
CA ILE A 133 -10.84 -4.40 -0.78
C ILE A 133 -10.10 -4.00 -2.04
N GLY A 134 -9.03 -3.23 -1.87
CA GLY A 134 -8.10 -2.83 -2.90
C GLY A 134 -6.90 -3.76 -3.03
N ALA A 135 -6.37 -3.88 -4.23
CA ALA A 135 -5.17 -4.64 -4.54
C ALA A 135 -4.04 -3.71 -4.97
N ASN A 136 -2.94 -3.72 -4.21
CA ASN A 136 -1.76 -2.93 -4.54
C ASN A 136 -0.78 -3.76 -5.38
N LEU A 137 -0.39 -3.24 -6.53
CA LEU A 137 0.54 -3.84 -7.47
C LEU A 137 1.94 -3.26 -7.31
N GLY A 138 2.94 -4.11 -7.47
CA GLY A 138 4.34 -3.75 -7.61
C GLY A 138 4.98 -4.51 -8.76
N ALA A 139 6.19 -4.10 -9.16
CA ALA A 139 7.00 -4.82 -10.14
C ALA A 139 8.02 -5.73 -9.43
N ASN A 140 8.36 -6.84 -10.04
CA ASN A 140 9.45 -7.69 -9.58
C ASN A 140 10.79 -6.92 -9.62
N LYS A 141 11.70 -7.28 -8.73
CA LYS A 141 12.97 -6.56 -8.57
C LYS A 141 13.80 -6.59 -9.84
N ASP A 142 13.89 -7.76 -10.45
CA ASP A 142 14.79 -8.05 -11.56
C ASP A 142 14.10 -7.97 -12.94
N THR A 143 12.83 -7.55 -13.01
CA THR A 143 12.14 -7.30 -14.29
C THR A 143 12.70 -6.04 -14.95
N GLU A 144 13.06 -6.15 -16.22
CA GLU A 144 13.50 -5.01 -17.04
C GLU A 144 12.31 -4.09 -17.38
N ASP A 145 11.27 -4.65 -17.99
CA ASP A 145 10.02 -3.94 -18.29
C ASP A 145 9.06 -3.97 -17.10
N LYS A 146 9.29 -3.06 -16.15
CA LYS A 146 8.44 -2.96 -14.95
C LYS A 146 6.99 -2.60 -15.28
N ALA A 147 6.73 -1.89 -16.37
CA ALA A 147 5.38 -1.54 -16.79
C ALA A 147 4.58 -2.79 -17.17
N ALA A 148 5.20 -3.78 -17.82
CA ALA A 148 4.56 -5.06 -18.12
C ALA A 148 4.07 -5.80 -16.88
N ASP A 149 4.80 -5.73 -15.76
CA ASP A 149 4.40 -6.34 -14.49
C ASP A 149 3.10 -5.74 -13.94
N TYR A 150 2.93 -4.43 -14.02
CA TYR A 150 1.69 -3.75 -13.60
C TYR A 150 0.52 -4.10 -14.50
N VAL A 151 0.76 -4.18 -15.82
CA VAL A 151 -0.25 -4.59 -16.81
C VAL A 151 -0.72 -6.02 -16.54
N ALA A 152 0.21 -6.94 -16.33
CA ALA A 152 -0.10 -8.34 -15.97
C ALA A 152 -0.92 -8.42 -14.69
N GLY A 153 -0.53 -7.65 -13.66
CA GLY A 153 -1.27 -7.54 -12.39
C GLY A 153 -2.69 -7.02 -12.58
N LEU A 154 -2.86 -5.93 -13.33
CA LEU A 154 -4.17 -5.35 -13.61
C LEU A 154 -5.08 -6.35 -14.33
N ILE A 155 -4.61 -6.97 -15.40
CA ILE A 155 -5.38 -7.96 -16.18
C ILE A 155 -5.81 -9.13 -15.28
N ARG A 156 -4.89 -9.66 -14.47
CA ARG A 156 -5.15 -10.83 -13.62
C ARG A 156 -6.14 -10.55 -12.50
N LEU A 157 -6.20 -9.32 -12.01
CA LEU A 157 -7.03 -8.93 -10.86
C LEU A 157 -8.38 -8.30 -11.25
N LYS A 158 -8.69 -8.17 -12.54
CA LYS A 158 -10.00 -7.72 -13.00
C LYS A 158 -11.14 -8.50 -12.32
N GLY A 159 -12.10 -7.77 -11.74
CA GLY A 159 -13.25 -8.34 -11.06
C GLY A 159 -12.96 -9.04 -9.72
N LEU A 160 -11.69 -9.11 -9.29
CA LEU A 160 -11.30 -9.72 -8.02
C LEU A 160 -11.14 -8.70 -6.89
N ALA A 161 -10.71 -7.49 -7.18
CA ALA A 161 -10.60 -6.37 -6.24
C ALA A 161 -11.65 -5.30 -6.54
N ASP A 162 -11.96 -4.43 -5.56
CA ASP A 162 -12.86 -3.30 -5.78
C ASP A 162 -12.14 -2.11 -6.40
N TYR A 163 -10.82 -2.01 -6.25
CA TYR A 163 -9.93 -1.11 -6.96
C TYR A 163 -8.52 -1.70 -7.03
N VAL A 164 -7.72 -1.17 -7.93
CA VAL A 164 -6.31 -1.57 -8.10
C VAL A 164 -5.41 -0.35 -7.91
N THR A 165 -4.35 -0.50 -7.12
CA THR A 165 -3.34 0.54 -6.91
C THR A 165 -2.05 0.20 -7.65
N VAL A 166 -1.61 1.09 -8.52
CA VAL A 166 -0.31 1.06 -9.21
C VAL A 166 0.72 1.77 -8.32
N ASN A 167 1.61 1.01 -7.68
CA ASN A 167 2.55 1.55 -6.71
C ASN A 167 3.95 1.76 -7.32
N VAL A 168 4.17 2.94 -7.88
CA VAL A 168 5.47 3.36 -8.48
C VAL A 168 6.41 4.05 -7.50
N SER A 169 6.08 4.06 -6.22
CA SER A 169 6.71 4.95 -5.22
C SER A 169 7.58 4.24 -4.19
N SER A 170 7.72 2.90 -4.24
CA SER A 170 8.56 2.18 -3.28
C SER A 170 10.04 2.61 -3.41
N PRO A 171 10.68 3.02 -2.30
CA PRO A 171 12.11 3.33 -2.32
C PRO A 171 12.98 2.08 -2.26
N ASN A 172 12.39 0.92 -2.06
CA ASN A 172 13.07 -0.33 -1.71
C ASN A 172 13.23 -1.29 -2.91
N THR A 173 12.84 -0.85 -4.10
CA THR A 173 12.99 -1.55 -5.37
C THR A 173 13.79 -0.68 -6.33
N PRO A 174 14.99 -1.11 -6.78
CA PRO A 174 15.82 -0.31 -7.67
C PRO A 174 15.11 0.13 -8.94
N GLY A 175 15.28 1.38 -9.32
CA GLY A 175 14.73 1.95 -10.55
C GLY A 175 13.20 2.19 -10.54
N LEU A 176 12.47 1.76 -9.51
CA LEU A 176 10.99 1.86 -9.51
C LEU A 176 10.52 3.32 -9.52
N ARG A 177 11.14 4.18 -8.72
CA ARG A 177 10.76 5.60 -8.65
C ARG A 177 11.03 6.38 -9.94
N ALA A 178 11.88 5.85 -10.82
CA ALA A 178 12.10 6.45 -12.15
C ALA A 178 10.81 6.41 -13.02
N LEU A 179 9.88 5.48 -12.74
CA LEU A 179 8.57 5.44 -13.37
C LEU A 179 7.69 6.67 -13.08
N GLN A 180 8.04 7.50 -12.10
CA GLN A 180 7.34 8.76 -11.81
C GLN A 180 7.78 9.92 -12.73
N GLY A 181 8.85 9.75 -13.51
CA GLY A 181 9.24 10.70 -14.56
C GLY A 181 8.25 10.69 -15.73
N ARG A 182 7.93 11.87 -16.28
CA ARG A 182 6.83 12.07 -17.25
C ARG A 182 6.78 11.02 -18.36
N ALA A 183 7.85 10.81 -19.09
CA ALA A 183 7.86 9.89 -20.25
C ALA A 183 7.62 8.42 -19.83
N ALA A 184 8.27 7.96 -18.74
CA ALA A 184 8.07 6.60 -18.25
C ALA A 184 6.67 6.42 -17.63
N LEU A 185 6.12 7.47 -17.01
CA LEU A 185 4.78 7.45 -16.48
C LEU A 185 3.72 7.40 -17.59
N ASP A 186 3.88 8.19 -18.65
CA ASP A 186 2.97 8.16 -19.80
C ASP A 186 2.96 6.78 -20.48
N ASP A 187 4.12 6.12 -20.65
CA ASP A 187 4.19 4.75 -21.17
C ASP A 187 3.42 3.78 -20.26
N LEU A 188 3.72 3.80 -18.96
CA LEU A 188 3.05 2.93 -17.99
C LEU A 188 1.54 3.14 -17.98
N LEU A 189 1.09 4.39 -17.84
CA LEU A 189 -0.33 4.71 -17.72
C LEU A 189 -1.08 4.46 -19.03
N GLY A 190 -0.47 4.71 -20.18
CA GLY A 190 -1.02 4.39 -21.49
C GLY A 190 -1.27 2.89 -21.66
N ARG A 191 -0.28 2.06 -21.33
CA ARG A 191 -0.40 0.59 -21.35
C ARG A 191 -1.45 0.07 -20.36
N LEU A 192 -1.56 0.68 -19.18
CA LEU A 192 -2.61 0.34 -18.21
C LEU A 192 -4.00 0.73 -18.71
N ALA A 193 -4.16 1.90 -19.34
CA ALA A 193 -5.42 2.34 -19.91
C ALA A 193 -5.88 1.40 -21.04
N GLU A 194 -4.96 0.98 -21.92
CA GLU A 194 -5.23 -0.02 -22.96
C GLU A 194 -5.65 -1.37 -22.35
N ALA A 195 -4.90 -1.87 -21.39
CA ALA A 195 -5.19 -3.13 -20.73
C ALA A 195 -6.50 -3.10 -19.94
N ARG A 196 -6.83 -1.96 -19.31
CA ARG A 196 -8.11 -1.75 -18.61
C ARG A 196 -9.29 -1.82 -19.57
N GLY A 197 -9.19 -1.15 -20.73
CA GLY A 197 -10.26 -1.07 -21.70
C GLY A 197 -11.53 -0.48 -21.08
N THR A 198 -12.65 -1.22 -21.14
CA THR A 198 -13.96 -0.83 -20.59
C THR A 198 -14.22 -1.36 -19.18
N ASP A 199 -13.25 -1.99 -18.54
CA ASP A 199 -13.41 -2.49 -17.17
C ASP A 199 -13.65 -1.32 -16.20
N PRO A 200 -14.72 -1.36 -15.39
CA PRO A 200 -15.09 -0.26 -14.49
C PRO A 200 -14.25 -0.20 -13.20
N THR A 201 -13.37 -1.18 -12.97
CA THR A 201 -12.55 -1.22 -11.75
C THR A 201 -11.69 0.03 -11.66
N PRO A 202 -11.80 0.83 -10.60
CA PRO A 202 -10.97 2.02 -10.42
C PRO A 202 -9.49 1.68 -10.33
N VAL A 203 -8.64 2.50 -10.95
CA VAL A 203 -7.19 2.40 -10.91
C VAL A 203 -6.62 3.62 -10.21
N PHE A 204 -5.90 3.40 -9.12
CA PHE A 204 -5.24 4.44 -8.33
C PHE A 204 -3.74 4.43 -8.57
N LEU A 205 -3.12 5.60 -8.56
CA LEU A 205 -1.67 5.74 -8.66
C LEU A 205 -1.10 6.18 -7.30
N LYS A 206 -0.15 5.39 -6.73
CA LYS A 206 0.49 5.71 -5.46
C LYS A 206 1.87 6.30 -5.66
N ILE A 207 2.05 7.54 -5.21
CA ILE A 207 3.24 8.36 -5.43
C ILE A 207 4.12 8.52 -4.19
N ALA A 208 5.37 8.94 -4.38
CA ALA A 208 6.32 9.22 -3.32
C ALA A 208 6.05 10.60 -2.67
N PRO A 209 6.39 10.79 -1.39
CA PRO A 209 6.27 12.08 -0.73
C PRO A 209 7.46 13.02 -0.99
N ASP A 210 8.50 12.50 -1.66
CA ASP A 210 9.79 13.20 -1.86
C ASP A 210 9.82 14.01 -3.17
N LEU A 211 8.69 14.05 -3.89
CA LEU A 211 8.52 14.79 -5.13
C LEU A 211 8.39 16.30 -4.87
N THR A 212 8.90 17.10 -5.79
CA THR A 212 8.65 18.55 -5.81
C THR A 212 7.22 18.87 -6.25
N PRO A 213 6.67 20.05 -5.94
CA PRO A 213 5.35 20.46 -6.42
C PRO A 213 5.23 20.40 -7.96
N ALA A 214 6.30 20.73 -8.69
CA ALA A 214 6.31 20.65 -10.15
C ALA A 214 6.20 19.20 -10.66
N GLU A 215 6.95 18.26 -10.05
CA GLU A 215 6.84 16.84 -10.38
C GLU A 215 5.46 16.27 -10.06
N ILE A 216 4.86 16.68 -8.93
CA ILE A 216 3.49 16.29 -8.58
C ILE A 216 2.51 16.82 -9.62
N GLY A 217 2.66 18.08 -10.08
CA GLY A 217 1.84 18.64 -11.14
C GLY A 217 1.89 17.82 -12.44
N LEU A 218 3.09 17.43 -12.88
CA LEU A 218 3.25 16.56 -14.05
C LEU A 218 2.60 15.18 -13.88
N ILE A 219 2.63 14.62 -12.68
CA ILE A 219 1.95 13.35 -12.38
C ILE A 219 0.43 13.51 -12.39
N VAL A 220 -0.09 14.62 -11.87
CA VAL A 220 -1.52 14.93 -11.93
C VAL A 220 -1.98 15.04 -13.38
N GLU A 221 -1.28 15.81 -14.23
CA GLU A 221 -1.57 15.93 -15.66
C GLU A 221 -1.59 14.57 -16.35
N ALA A 222 -0.52 13.76 -16.19
CA ALA A 222 -0.46 12.42 -16.76
C ALA A 222 -1.62 11.52 -16.26
N SER A 223 -1.97 11.63 -14.98
CA SER A 223 -3.09 10.88 -14.40
C SER A 223 -4.43 11.24 -15.02
N LEU A 224 -4.66 12.53 -15.30
CA LEU A 224 -5.86 13.01 -15.99
C LEU A 224 -5.89 12.56 -17.45
N ASP A 225 -4.77 12.69 -18.18
CA ASP A 225 -4.63 12.29 -19.58
C ASP A 225 -4.96 10.80 -19.77
N HIS A 226 -4.54 9.95 -18.83
CA HIS A 226 -4.74 8.49 -18.87
C HIS A 226 -5.91 7.98 -18.01
N ARG A 227 -6.77 8.87 -17.51
CA ARG A 227 -7.99 8.52 -16.75
C ARG A 227 -7.71 7.65 -15.52
N ILE A 228 -6.70 8.01 -14.75
CA ILE A 228 -6.49 7.44 -13.42
C ILE A 228 -7.55 8.02 -12.47
N ASP A 229 -8.19 7.15 -11.70
CA ASP A 229 -9.38 7.51 -10.91
C ASP A 229 -9.05 8.23 -9.60
N ALA A 230 -7.85 8.00 -9.03
CA ALA A 230 -7.38 8.72 -7.85
C ALA A 230 -5.86 8.63 -7.66
N LEU A 231 -5.30 9.57 -6.87
CA LEU A 231 -3.92 9.52 -6.38
C LEU A 231 -3.90 9.09 -4.90
N ILE A 232 -2.94 8.24 -4.54
CA ILE A 232 -2.62 7.93 -3.15
C ILE A 232 -1.35 8.71 -2.77
N VAL A 233 -1.53 9.73 -1.95
CA VAL A 233 -0.45 10.60 -1.46
C VAL A 233 -0.29 10.41 0.04
N SER A 234 0.70 9.59 0.51
CA SER A 234 1.84 9.12 -0.24
C SER A 234 2.38 7.79 0.30
N ASN A 235 3.48 7.33 -0.29
CA ASN A 235 4.32 6.26 0.26
C ASN A 235 5.23 6.81 1.39
N THR A 236 6.24 6.05 1.80
CA THR A 236 7.27 6.41 2.78
C THR A 236 8.36 7.31 2.15
N THR A 237 9.06 8.08 3.00
CA THR A 237 10.14 8.99 2.57
C THR A 237 11.53 8.39 2.73
N LEU A 238 12.48 8.81 1.89
CA LEU A 238 13.91 8.58 2.09
C LEU A 238 14.56 9.64 2.98
N ASP A 239 13.87 10.74 3.24
CA ASP A 239 14.37 11.82 4.09
C ASP A 239 14.60 11.35 5.53
N ARG A 240 15.61 11.93 6.17
CA ARG A 240 16.00 11.66 7.56
C ARG A 240 16.12 12.97 8.31
N PRO A 241 15.02 13.44 8.93
CA PRO A 241 15.07 14.66 9.74
C PRO A 241 16.08 14.54 10.88
N ASP A 242 16.85 15.59 11.13
CA ASP A 242 17.83 15.66 12.22
C ASP A 242 17.21 15.49 13.61
N SER A 243 15.89 15.70 13.71
CA SER A 243 15.11 15.52 14.93
C SER A 243 14.94 14.06 15.37
N LEU A 244 15.29 13.09 14.52
CA LEU A 244 15.22 11.67 14.87
C LEU A 244 16.23 11.31 15.97
N ARG A 245 15.75 10.58 16.99
CA ARG A 245 16.54 10.21 18.18
C ARG A 245 16.81 8.73 18.31
N SER A 246 15.93 7.89 17.74
CA SER A 246 16.04 6.43 17.87
C SER A 246 17.36 5.90 17.34
N ARG A 247 17.86 4.83 17.96
CA ARG A 247 19.14 4.18 17.64
C ARG A 247 19.26 3.86 16.13
N ASP A 248 18.22 3.31 15.56
CA ASP A 248 18.18 2.82 14.16
C ASP A 248 17.81 3.92 13.15
N ARG A 249 17.88 5.20 13.52
CA ARG A 249 17.46 6.33 12.67
C ARG A 249 18.24 6.45 11.34
N ALA A 250 19.47 5.93 11.30
CA ALA A 250 20.32 5.98 10.12
C ALA A 250 20.13 4.80 9.15
N GLU A 251 19.27 3.84 9.52
CA GLU A 251 19.03 2.69 8.65
C GLU A 251 18.44 3.10 7.29
N ALA A 252 18.89 2.41 6.23
CA ALA A 252 18.38 2.61 4.89
C ALA A 252 16.94 2.07 4.77
N GLY A 253 16.12 2.68 3.90
CA GLY A 253 14.76 2.29 3.64
C GLY A 253 13.76 3.44 3.72
N GLY A 254 12.48 3.16 3.61
CA GLY A 254 11.42 4.15 3.70
C GLY A 254 11.04 4.45 5.15
N LEU A 255 11.08 5.71 5.55
CA LEU A 255 10.64 6.21 6.86
C LEU A 255 9.15 6.56 6.81
N SER A 256 8.41 6.12 7.83
CA SER A 256 6.99 6.41 8.04
C SER A 256 6.71 6.83 9.49
N GLY A 257 5.47 7.20 9.77
CA GLY A 257 5.04 7.61 11.11
C GLY A 257 5.09 9.12 11.31
N ALA A 258 5.22 9.57 12.56
CA ALA A 258 5.13 10.99 12.92
C ALA A 258 6.06 11.92 12.12
N PRO A 259 7.32 11.55 11.82
CA PRO A 259 8.21 12.40 11.03
C PRO A 259 7.75 12.67 9.59
N LEU A 260 6.97 11.74 8.99
CA LEU A 260 6.47 11.88 7.62
C LEU A 260 5.28 12.83 7.52
N LYS A 261 4.54 13.08 8.60
CA LYS A 261 3.24 13.77 8.58
C LYS A 261 3.26 15.13 7.87
N ALA A 262 4.23 15.97 8.15
CA ALA A 262 4.32 17.29 7.54
C ALA A 262 4.60 17.20 6.03
N ARG A 263 5.53 16.34 5.63
CA ARG A 263 5.91 16.12 4.22
C ARG A 263 4.76 15.54 3.41
N SER A 264 4.10 14.49 3.91
CA SER A 264 2.95 13.90 3.21
C SER A 264 1.78 14.87 3.09
N GLY A 265 1.54 15.69 4.13
CA GLY A 265 0.55 16.76 4.07
C GLY A 265 0.89 17.86 3.07
N SER A 266 2.16 18.19 2.88
CA SER A 266 2.59 19.13 1.83
C SER A 266 2.45 18.56 0.44
N ALA A 267 2.83 17.29 0.25
CA ALA A 267 2.64 16.61 -1.03
C ALA A 267 1.15 16.49 -1.40
N LEU A 268 0.27 16.21 -0.43
CA LEU A 268 -1.17 16.15 -0.65
C LEU A 268 -1.78 17.48 -1.06
N ARG A 269 -1.26 18.60 -0.51
CA ARG A 269 -1.73 19.93 -0.92
C ARG A 269 -1.24 20.36 -2.29
N ALA A 270 -0.17 19.76 -2.78
CA ALA A 270 0.39 20.04 -4.12
C ALA A 270 -0.26 19.18 -5.23
N ALA A 271 -0.88 18.06 -4.86
CA ALA A 271 -1.66 17.20 -5.74
C ALA A 271 -3.12 17.69 -5.86
#